data_a3f2914d86636da2fafe4a450354ca0f
#
_entry.id   a3f2914d86636da2fafe4a450354ca0f
#
_cell.length_a   1.000
_cell.length_b   1.000
_cell.length_c   1.000
_cell.angle_alpha   90.00
_cell.angle_beta   90.00
_cell.angle_gamma   90.00
#
_symmetry.space_group_name_H-M   'P 1'
#
loop_
_entity.id
_entity.type
_entity.pdbx_description
1 polymer ?
#
loop_
_entity_poly.entity_id
_entity_poly.type
_entity_poly.pdbx_seq_one_letter_code
_entity_poly.pdbx_strand_id
1 'polypeptide(L)'
;FTNLQKRKFVIYFHNDPLTMSGSVTIKERLFILNFCDKIIFNSEWTRKRFLTNLEKFYQNSEKIQVICQSTTKVKVDLMKKDKIIIFVGKLNKSKGYDIFGKAVIKILKEFKDWKALIVGDEPREKIDFIHKRFIKLGYRSNLDVLNLFKKSSIAVACSRWDEPFGRSSLEASSRGCAVIISNKGGLPETITDGVILNRLNSSNLFNEIKKLIINKKLRQTIQSKSINNFYLDDKYISSKIDIYRNDLFDKKAF
;
A
#
# COMPACT_ATOMS: atom_id res chain seq x y z
N PHE A 1 13.12 -24.29 -28.47
CA PHE A 1 13.67 -24.24 -27.09
C PHE A 1 15.13 -23.77 -27.02
N THR A 2 15.94 -23.97 -28.07
CA THR A 2 17.38 -23.66 -28.11
C THR A 2 17.74 -22.16 -28.02
N ASN A 3 16.80 -21.25 -28.33
CA ASN A 3 17.06 -19.79 -28.25
C ASN A 3 16.74 -19.16 -26.89
N LEU A 4 16.12 -19.88 -25.96
CA LEU A 4 15.78 -19.39 -24.62
C LEU A 4 16.96 -19.35 -23.65
N GLN A 5 17.97 -20.19 -23.86
CA GLN A 5 19.17 -20.29 -23.02
C GLN A 5 20.03 -19.01 -22.97
N LYS A 6 19.88 -18.10 -23.96
CA LYS A 6 20.62 -16.82 -24.01
C LYS A 6 19.82 -15.65 -23.38
N ARG A 7 18.54 -15.85 -23.02
CA ARG A 7 17.71 -14.78 -22.46
C ARG A 7 17.74 -14.81 -20.96
N LYS A 8 17.77 -13.64 -20.34
CA LYS A 8 17.67 -13.47 -18.90
C LYS A 8 16.22 -13.24 -18.50
N PHE A 9 15.76 -13.93 -17.47
CA PHE A 9 14.39 -13.86 -16.99
C PHE A 9 14.34 -13.20 -15.61
N VAL A 10 13.60 -12.10 -15.54
CA VAL A 10 13.31 -11.40 -14.28
C VAL A 10 11.80 -11.42 -14.07
N ILE A 11 11.35 -11.88 -12.91
CA ILE A 11 9.94 -11.80 -12.51
C ILE A 11 9.76 -10.82 -11.37
N TYR A 12 8.69 -10.02 -11.41
CA TYR A 12 8.33 -9.11 -10.34
C TYR A 12 6.93 -9.45 -9.82
N PHE A 13 6.85 -9.94 -8.59
CA PHE A 13 5.59 -10.30 -7.94
C PHE A 13 4.91 -9.06 -7.35
N HIS A 14 3.69 -8.79 -7.81
CA HIS A 14 2.82 -7.71 -7.34
C HIS A 14 1.63 -8.21 -6.50
N ASN A 15 1.33 -9.50 -6.57
CA ASN A 15 0.21 -10.14 -5.86
C ASN A 15 0.71 -11.18 -4.86
N ASP A 16 -0.19 -11.75 -4.04
CA ASP A 16 0.14 -12.86 -3.16
C ASP A 16 0.50 -14.11 -3.97
N PRO A 17 1.74 -14.60 -3.91
CA PRO A 17 2.20 -15.74 -4.68
C PRO A 17 1.40 -17.02 -4.42
N LEU A 18 0.85 -17.21 -3.22
CA LEU A 18 0.09 -18.41 -2.86
C LEU A 18 -1.36 -18.39 -3.34
N THR A 19 -1.79 -17.28 -3.98
CA THR A 19 -3.12 -17.17 -4.59
C THR A 19 -3.07 -16.99 -6.11
N MET A 20 -1.85 -16.97 -6.70
CA MET A 20 -1.64 -16.81 -8.13
C MET A 20 -1.38 -18.16 -8.80
N SER A 21 -2.13 -18.49 -9.85
CA SER A 21 -1.82 -19.65 -10.70
C SER A 21 -0.37 -19.59 -11.18
N GLY A 22 0.35 -20.69 -11.08
CA GLY A 22 1.78 -20.80 -11.43
C GLY A 22 2.75 -20.53 -10.26
N SER A 23 2.25 -20.22 -9.06
CA SER A 23 3.11 -20.06 -7.86
C SER A 23 2.47 -20.56 -6.55
N VAL A 24 1.31 -21.21 -6.62
CA VAL A 24 0.59 -21.72 -5.44
C VAL A 24 1.33 -22.89 -4.79
N THR A 25 1.77 -23.85 -5.61
CA THR A 25 2.43 -25.08 -5.14
C THR A 25 3.93 -24.89 -4.94
N ILE A 26 4.53 -25.70 -4.08
CA ILE A 26 5.98 -25.75 -3.91
C ILE A 26 6.69 -26.06 -5.23
N LYS A 27 6.14 -26.99 -6.03
CA LYS A 27 6.71 -27.36 -7.33
C LYS A 27 6.76 -26.19 -8.31
N GLU A 28 5.69 -25.41 -8.40
CA GLU A 28 5.65 -24.20 -9.24
C GLU A 28 6.68 -23.16 -8.78
N ARG A 29 6.77 -22.93 -7.48
CA ARG A 29 7.74 -21.97 -6.93
C ARG A 29 9.19 -22.44 -7.11
N LEU A 30 9.49 -23.72 -6.97
CA LEU A 30 10.79 -24.30 -7.29
C LEU A 30 11.10 -24.16 -8.79
N PHE A 31 10.12 -24.35 -9.66
CA PHE A 31 10.29 -24.10 -11.08
C PHE A 31 10.69 -22.64 -11.34
N ILE A 32 9.98 -21.66 -10.74
CA ILE A 32 10.30 -20.24 -10.86
C ILE A 32 11.72 -19.95 -10.32
N LEU A 33 12.08 -20.50 -9.16
CA LEU A 33 13.42 -20.34 -8.57
C LEU A 33 14.55 -20.88 -9.45
N ASN A 34 14.30 -21.97 -10.17
CA ASN A 34 15.28 -22.57 -11.06
C ASN A 34 15.33 -21.86 -12.43
N PHE A 35 14.17 -21.46 -12.95
CA PHE A 35 14.04 -20.88 -14.28
C PHE A 35 14.44 -19.39 -14.33
N CYS A 36 14.04 -18.59 -13.33
CA CYS A 36 14.33 -17.17 -13.33
C CYS A 36 15.75 -16.87 -12.85
N ASP A 37 16.41 -15.92 -13.50
CA ASP A 37 17.71 -15.40 -13.08
C ASP A 37 17.57 -14.48 -11.85
N LYS A 38 16.51 -13.67 -11.79
CA LYS A 38 16.20 -12.75 -10.69
C LYS A 38 14.71 -12.76 -10.38
N ILE A 39 14.37 -12.60 -9.09
CA ILE A 39 12.99 -12.56 -8.60
C ILE A 39 12.85 -11.35 -7.68
N ILE A 40 11.90 -10.48 -7.99
CA ILE A 40 11.61 -9.28 -7.23
C ILE A 40 10.25 -9.44 -6.56
N PHE A 41 10.16 -9.03 -5.31
CA PHE A 41 8.91 -8.96 -4.54
C PHE A 41 8.62 -7.51 -4.16
N ASN A 42 7.35 -7.12 -4.24
CA ASN A 42 6.93 -5.76 -3.91
C ASN A 42 6.88 -5.46 -2.39
N SER A 43 7.07 -6.49 -1.55
CA SER A 43 7.12 -6.37 -0.10
C SER A 43 7.86 -7.56 0.51
N GLU A 44 8.34 -7.39 1.72
CA GLU A 44 8.90 -8.49 2.52
C GLU A 44 7.82 -9.53 2.84
N TRP A 45 6.57 -9.08 3.00
CA TRP A 45 5.45 -9.99 3.19
C TRP A 45 5.25 -10.92 1.98
N THR A 46 5.25 -10.40 0.73
CA THR A 46 5.12 -11.24 -0.47
C THR A 46 6.31 -12.18 -0.65
N ARG A 47 7.52 -11.73 -0.31
CA ARG A 47 8.72 -12.59 -0.29
C ARG A 47 8.54 -13.76 0.68
N LYS A 48 8.14 -13.51 1.91
CA LYS A 48 7.89 -14.55 2.92
C LYS A 48 6.80 -15.52 2.46
N ARG A 49 5.73 -15.02 1.87
CA ARG A 49 4.65 -15.85 1.30
C ARG A 49 5.18 -16.79 0.22
N PHE A 50 5.97 -16.27 -0.72
CA PHE A 50 6.57 -17.09 -1.77
C PHE A 50 7.50 -18.16 -1.22
N LEU A 51 8.26 -17.84 -0.18
CA LEU A 51 9.22 -18.76 0.43
C LEU A 51 8.60 -19.73 1.45
N THR A 52 7.30 -19.69 1.71
CA THR A 52 6.64 -20.62 2.64
C THR A 52 7.03 -22.07 2.36
N ASN A 53 7.63 -22.74 3.35
CA ASN A 53 8.22 -24.08 3.27
C ASN A 53 9.48 -24.20 2.37
N LEU A 54 10.09 -23.09 1.98
CA LEU A 54 11.33 -23.03 1.20
C LEU A 54 12.40 -22.15 1.88
N GLU A 55 12.11 -21.59 3.05
CA GLU A 55 12.92 -20.58 3.74
C GLU A 55 14.36 -21.06 3.94
N LYS A 56 14.54 -22.29 4.42
CA LYS A 56 15.85 -22.88 4.76
C LYS A 56 16.84 -22.84 3.58
N PHE A 57 16.35 -22.93 2.36
CA PHE A 57 17.17 -23.07 1.15
C PHE A 57 17.35 -21.75 0.41
N TYR A 58 16.42 -20.81 0.53
CA TYR A 58 16.38 -19.65 -0.37
C TYR A 58 16.30 -18.30 0.37
N GLN A 59 16.28 -18.27 1.69
CA GLN A 59 16.17 -17.02 2.47
C GLN A 59 17.25 -15.99 2.11
N ASN A 60 18.48 -16.44 1.86
CA ASN A 60 19.65 -15.62 1.56
C ASN A 60 20.06 -15.71 0.08
N SER A 61 19.17 -16.13 -0.81
CA SER A 61 19.49 -16.26 -2.22
C SER A 61 19.66 -14.89 -2.88
N GLU A 62 20.79 -14.65 -3.54
CA GLU A 62 21.06 -13.44 -4.33
C GLU A 62 20.09 -13.25 -5.50
N LYS A 63 19.37 -14.31 -5.89
CA LYS A 63 18.33 -14.24 -6.92
C LYS A 63 17.07 -13.52 -6.44
N ILE A 64 16.89 -13.34 -5.12
CA ILE A 64 15.65 -12.86 -4.51
C ILE A 64 15.89 -11.50 -3.88
N GLN A 65 15.11 -10.50 -4.29
CA GLN A 65 15.17 -9.18 -3.71
C GLN A 65 13.78 -8.58 -3.46
N VAL A 66 13.66 -7.81 -2.40
CA VAL A 66 12.49 -6.95 -2.16
C VAL A 66 12.79 -5.57 -2.71
N ILE A 67 12.01 -5.16 -3.70
CA ILE A 67 12.01 -3.80 -4.24
C ILE A 67 10.55 -3.35 -4.24
N CYS A 68 10.20 -2.43 -3.34
CA CYS A 68 8.84 -1.96 -3.18
C CYS A 68 8.32 -1.24 -4.43
N GLN A 69 7.00 -1.08 -4.53
CA GLN A 69 6.41 -0.19 -5.53
C GLN A 69 6.70 1.27 -5.19
N SER A 70 6.66 2.12 -6.20
CA SER A 70 6.91 3.55 -6.07
C SER A 70 5.68 4.40 -6.36
N THR A 71 5.79 5.66 -6.00
CA THR A 71 4.94 6.74 -6.49
C THR A 71 5.73 8.03 -6.58
N THR A 72 5.37 8.89 -7.52
CA THR A 72 6.05 10.18 -7.72
C THR A 72 6.06 11.03 -6.45
N LYS A 73 7.24 11.47 -6.01
CA LYS A 73 7.36 12.44 -4.92
C LYS A 73 7.04 13.84 -5.42
N VAL A 74 6.24 14.59 -4.66
CA VAL A 74 5.86 15.97 -5.01
C VAL A 74 6.00 16.89 -3.80
N LYS A 75 6.15 18.18 -4.06
CA LYS A 75 6.06 19.20 -3.00
C LYS A 75 4.60 19.32 -2.52
N VAL A 76 4.41 19.27 -1.23
CA VAL A 76 3.11 19.39 -0.57
C VAL A 76 3.16 20.51 0.46
N ASP A 77 2.24 21.45 0.34
CA ASP A 77 2.02 22.46 1.37
C ASP A 77 1.06 21.90 2.44
N LEU A 78 1.59 21.53 3.58
CA LEU A 78 0.82 20.95 4.68
C LEU A 78 -0.18 21.93 5.31
N MET A 79 0.05 23.24 5.15
CA MET A 79 -0.86 24.28 5.67
C MET A 79 -2.14 24.38 4.84
N LYS A 80 -2.10 23.92 3.58
CA LYS A 80 -3.26 23.90 2.66
C LYS A 80 -4.06 22.57 2.70
N LYS A 81 -3.84 21.75 3.72
CA LYS A 81 -4.62 20.52 3.91
C LYS A 81 -6.03 20.84 4.44
N ASP A 82 -7.02 20.34 3.74
CA ASP A 82 -8.42 20.42 4.16
C ASP A 82 -8.73 19.43 5.30
N LYS A 83 -9.79 19.70 6.05
CA LYS A 83 -10.34 18.79 7.07
C LYS A 83 -11.09 17.62 6.42
N ILE A 84 -10.32 16.79 5.70
CA ILE A 84 -10.82 15.64 4.92
C ILE A 84 -10.22 14.35 5.46
N ILE A 85 -11.11 13.36 5.66
CA ILE A 85 -10.76 11.96 5.85
C ILE A 85 -11.06 11.25 4.53
N ILE A 86 -10.09 10.57 3.93
CA ILE A 86 -10.28 9.90 2.64
C ILE A 86 -10.08 8.39 2.74
N PHE A 87 -10.94 7.66 2.03
CA PHE A 87 -10.82 6.23 1.76
C PHE A 87 -10.73 6.02 0.24
N VAL A 88 -9.76 5.22 -0.21
CA VAL A 88 -9.57 4.89 -1.63
C VAL A 88 -9.42 3.38 -1.77
N GLY A 89 -10.31 2.73 -2.52
CA GLY A 89 -10.28 1.30 -2.77
C GLY A 89 -11.66 0.72 -3.09
N LYS A 90 -11.72 -0.60 -3.26
CA LYS A 90 -12.99 -1.30 -3.42
C LYS A 90 -13.87 -1.12 -2.19
N LEU A 91 -15.16 -0.81 -2.40
CA LEU A 91 -16.11 -0.51 -1.32
C LEU A 91 -16.70 -1.79 -0.70
N ASN A 92 -15.84 -2.71 -0.27
CA ASN A 92 -16.23 -4.03 0.24
C ASN A 92 -15.65 -4.30 1.64
N LYS A 93 -16.11 -5.40 2.26
CA LYS A 93 -15.65 -5.83 3.59
C LYS A 93 -14.17 -6.21 3.60
N SER A 94 -13.65 -6.80 2.52
CA SER A 94 -12.23 -7.17 2.44
C SER A 94 -11.32 -5.95 2.59
N LYS A 95 -11.69 -4.81 2.00
CA LYS A 95 -10.98 -3.53 2.15
C LYS A 95 -11.34 -2.76 3.44
N GLY A 96 -12.23 -3.31 4.27
CA GLY A 96 -12.63 -2.69 5.53
C GLY A 96 -13.55 -1.49 5.38
N TYR A 97 -14.23 -1.34 4.23
CA TYR A 97 -15.11 -0.20 3.98
C TYR A 97 -16.24 -0.09 5.01
N ASP A 98 -16.76 -1.20 5.49
CA ASP A 98 -17.76 -1.25 6.57
C ASP A 98 -17.20 -0.76 7.92
N ILE A 99 -15.94 -1.07 8.24
CA ILE A 99 -15.23 -0.57 9.42
C ILE A 99 -15.04 0.95 9.30
N PHE A 100 -14.54 1.40 8.14
CA PHE A 100 -14.34 2.81 7.83
C PHE A 100 -15.64 3.60 7.96
N GLY A 101 -16.70 3.17 7.30
CA GLY A 101 -17.99 3.88 7.31
C GLY A 101 -18.58 4.00 8.71
N LYS A 102 -18.60 2.90 9.49
CA LYS A 102 -19.09 2.91 10.89
C LYS A 102 -18.29 3.88 11.78
N ALA A 103 -16.98 3.94 11.63
CA ALA A 103 -16.13 4.85 12.38
C ALA A 103 -16.33 6.31 11.95
N VAL A 104 -16.30 6.57 10.64
CA VAL A 104 -16.34 7.93 10.10
C VAL A 104 -17.70 8.59 10.25
N ILE A 105 -18.81 7.86 10.16
CA ILE A 105 -20.14 8.43 10.45
C ILE A 105 -20.19 8.98 11.89
N LYS A 106 -19.61 8.28 12.88
CA LYS A 106 -19.51 8.79 14.26
C LYS A 106 -18.63 10.06 14.32
N ILE A 107 -17.49 10.07 13.64
CA ILE A 107 -16.62 11.26 13.54
C ILE A 107 -17.39 12.45 12.95
N LEU A 108 -18.10 12.25 11.85
CA LEU A 108 -18.85 13.34 11.21
C LEU A 108 -20.00 13.87 12.04
N LYS A 109 -20.59 13.07 12.94
CA LYS A 109 -21.58 13.53 13.92
C LYS A 109 -20.95 14.43 14.99
N GLU A 110 -19.73 14.11 15.42
CA GLU A 110 -19.02 14.84 16.48
C GLU A 110 -18.31 16.10 15.93
N PHE A 111 -17.61 15.98 14.79
CA PHE A 111 -16.80 17.06 14.20
C PHE A 111 -17.47 17.64 12.96
N LYS A 112 -18.18 18.77 13.14
CA LYS A 112 -19.06 19.38 12.12
C LYS A 112 -18.32 19.97 10.92
N ASP A 113 -17.07 20.31 11.07
CA ASP A 113 -16.19 20.96 10.07
C ASP A 113 -15.35 19.96 9.27
N TRP A 114 -15.46 18.66 9.56
CA TRP A 114 -14.80 17.59 8.80
C TRP A 114 -15.76 16.96 7.79
N LYS A 115 -15.20 16.49 6.68
CA LYS A 115 -15.90 15.69 5.66
C LYS A 115 -15.11 14.42 5.32
N ALA A 116 -15.81 13.44 4.80
CA ALA A 116 -15.22 12.21 4.28
C ALA A 116 -15.37 12.13 2.78
N LEU A 117 -14.31 11.76 2.08
CA LEU A 117 -14.32 11.46 0.66
C LEU A 117 -14.06 9.97 0.45
N ILE A 118 -14.90 9.34 -0.35
CA ILE A 118 -14.84 7.92 -0.65
C ILE A 118 -14.65 7.74 -2.15
N VAL A 119 -13.53 7.14 -2.54
CA VAL A 119 -13.18 6.88 -3.93
C VAL A 119 -13.12 5.39 -4.18
N GLY A 120 -13.80 4.96 -5.21
CA GLY A 120 -13.92 3.57 -5.63
C GLY A 120 -15.37 3.12 -5.69
N ASP A 121 -15.55 1.88 -6.05
CA ASP A 121 -16.84 1.22 -6.14
C ASP A 121 -16.70 -0.28 -5.82
N GLU A 122 -17.82 -0.96 -5.68
CA GLU A 122 -17.93 -2.42 -5.64
C GLU A 122 -19.39 -2.80 -5.87
N PRO A 123 -19.80 -3.03 -7.12
CA PRO A 123 -21.20 -3.30 -7.45
C PRO A 123 -21.72 -4.62 -6.89
N ARG A 124 -20.82 -5.56 -6.53
CA ARG A 124 -21.16 -6.88 -6.00
C ARG A 124 -21.48 -6.87 -4.51
N GLU A 125 -21.12 -5.83 -3.79
CA GLU A 125 -21.29 -5.72 -2.33
C GLU A 125 -21.91 -4.38 -1.96
N LYS A 126 -23.20 -4.38 -1.59
CA LYS A 126 -23.93 -3.16 -1.24
C LYS A 126 -23.71 -2.80 0.23
N ILE A 127 -22.75 -1.93 0.50
CA ILE A 127 -22.51 -1.33 1.82
C ILE A 127 -22.75 0.17 1.70
N ASP A 128 -23.78 0.67 2.40
CA ASP A 128 -24.15 2.07 2.34
C ASP A 128 -24.06 2.77 3.69
N PHE A 129 -23.64 4.04 3.63
CA PHE A 129 -23.61 4.97 4.73
C PHE A 129 -24.18 6.29 4.27
N ILE A 130 -25.15 6.85 5.03
CA ILE A 130 -25.84 8.08 4.69
C ILE A 130 -25.45 9.18 5.68
N HIS A 131 -24.80 10.22 5.17
CA HIS A 131 -24.53 11.45 5.91
C HIS A 131 -24.12 12.55 4.91
N LYS A 132 -24.64 13.81 5.10
CA LYS A 132 -24.41 14.93 4.15
C LYS A 132 -22.95 15.25 3.85
N ARG A 133 -22.02 14.91 4.72
CA ARG A 133 -20.58 15.13 4.57
C ARG A 133 -19.78 13.84 4.34
N PHE A 134 -20.47 12.72 4.07
CA PHE A 134 -19.89 11.46 3.62
C PHE A 134 -20.12 11.33 2.12
N ILE A 135 -19.13 11.74 1.33
CA ILE A 135 -19.26 12.00 -0.12
C ILE A 135 -18.63 10.85 -0.89
N LYS A 136 -19.47 10.06 -1.55
CA LYS A 136 -19.03 9.02 -2.48
C LYS A 136 -18.74 9.65 -3.84
N LEU A 137 -17.52 9.48 -4.34
CA LEU A 137 -17.08 10.03 -5.61
C LEU A 137 -17.12 9.00 -6.76
N GLY A 138 -17.35 7.71 -6.45
CA GLY A 138 -17.22 6.64 -7.41
C GLY A 138 -15.77 6.41 -7.84
N TYR A 139 -15.58 5.73 -8.96
CA TYR A 139 -14.26 5.53 -9.55
C TYR A 139 -13.64 6.88 -9.98
N ARG A 140 -12.34 7.03 -9.78
CA ARG A 140 -11.55 8.19 -10.21
C ARG A 140 -10.24 7.74 -10.83
N SER A 141 -9.72 8.55 -11.74
CA SER A 141 -8.38 8.34 -12.31
C SER A 141 -7.30 8.39 -11.22
N ASN A 142 -6.15 7.78 -11.47
CA ASN A 142 -5.03 7.84 -10.53
C ASN A 142 -4.61 9.30 -10.24
N LEU A 143 -4.57 10.14 -11.25
CA LEU A 143 -4.24 11.56 -11.10
C LEU A 143 -5.22 12.30 -10.19
N ASP A 144 -6.52 12.03 -10.32
CA ASP A 144 -7.54 12.61 -9.45
C ASP A 144 -7.37 12.15 -8.01
N VAL A 145 -7.11 10.85 -7.81
CA VAL A 145 -6.83 10.26 -6.50
C VAL A 145 -5.64 10.93 -5.82
N LEU A 146 -4.54 11.12 -6.56
CA LEU A 146 -3.35 11.80 -6.05
C LEU A 146 -3.64 13.25 -5.65
N ASN A 147 -4.45 13.96 -6.44
CA ASN A 147 -4.89 15.32 -6.13
C ASN A 147 -5.81 15.37 -4.91
N LEU A 148 -6.70 14.38 -4.72
CA LEU A 148 -7.52 14.25 -3.52
C LEU A 148 -6.67 13.98 -2.28
N PHE A 149 -5.67 13.10 -2.35
CA PHE A 149 -4.72 12.88 -1.27
C PHE A 149 -3.94 14.15 -0.92
N LYS A 150 -3.50 14.92 -1.93
CA LYS A 150 -2.79 16.19 -1.71
C LYS A 150 -3.62 17.18 -0.88
N LYS A 151 -4.96 17.18 -1.02
CA LYS A 151 -5.88 18.00 -0.25
C LYS A 151 -6.27 17.41 1.11
N SER A 152 -6.29 16.09 1.25
CA SER A 152 -6.79 15.41 2.43
C SER A 152 -5.82 15.43 3.60
N SER A 153 -6.33 15.60 4.83
CA SER A 153 -5.53 15.58 6.06
C SER A 153 -5.26 14.18 6.57
N ILE A 154 -6.23 13.28 6.48
CA ILE A 154 -6.16 11.90 7.00
C ILE A 154 -6.56 10.94 5.89
N ALA A 155 -5.78 9.87 5.68
CA ALA A 155 -6.14 8.78 4.80
C ALA A 155 -6.23 7.47 5.59
N VAL A 156 -7.17 6.59 5.19
CA VAL A 156 -7.40 5.32 5.90
C VAL A 156 -7.36 4.15 4.91
N ALA A 157 -6.54 3.14 5.22
CA ALA A 157 -6.47 1.87 4.52
C ALA A 157 -6.61 0.70 5.53
N CYS A 158 -7.84 0.41 5.94
CA CYS A 158 -8.18 -0.54 7.01
C CYS A 158 -8.58 -1.91 6.46
N SER A 159 -7.79 -2.48 5.55
CA SER A 159 -8.06 -3.77 4.92
C SER A 159 -8.07 -4.92 5.94
N ARG A 160 -9.03 -5.86 5.78
CA ARG A 160 -8.98 -7.20 6.39
C ARG A 160 -8.15 -8.17 5.58
N TRP A 161 -8.09 -7.92 4.28
CA TRP A 161 -7.29 -8.68 3.36
C TRP A 161 -5.80 -8.41 3.59
N ASP A 162 -4.98 -9.43 3.53
CA ASP A 162 -3.53 -9.27 3.55
C ASP A 162 -3.08 -8.69 2.20
N GLU A 163 -2.86 -7.38 2.19
CA GLU A 163 -2.45 -6.66 0.97
C GLU A 163 -1.03 -7.07 0.58
N PRO A 164 -0.76 -7.41 -0.67
CA PRO A 164 0.61 -7.66 -1.11
C PRO A 164 1.54 -6.47 -0.89
N PHE A 165 1.00 -5.24 -1.00
CA PHE A 165 1.72 -4.01 -0.68
C PHE A 165 0.77 -2.92 -0.18
N GLY A 166 -0.02 -2.27 -1.06
CA GLY A 166 -0.99 -1.24 -0.67
C GLY A 166 -0.71 0.12 -1.29
N ARG A 167 -0.95 0.25 -2.59
CA ARG A 167 -0.67 1.49 -3.32
C ARG A 167 -1.37 2.72 -2.75
N SER A 168 -2.63 2.61 -2.30
CA SER A 168 -3.39 3.76 -1.79
C SER A 168 -2.76 4.37 -0.53
N SER A 169 -2.22 3.56 0.38
CA SER A 169 -1.49 4.06 1.56
C SER A 169 -0.15 4.69 1.20
N LEU A 170 0.59 4.09 0.27
CA LEU A 170 1.83 4.66 -0.27
C LEU A 170 1.59 6.04 -0.89
N GLU A 171 0.60 6.14 -1.78
CA GLU A 171 0.24 7.37 -2.48
C GLU A 171 -0.24 8.45 -1.50
N ALA A 172 -1.05 8.08 -0.51
CA ALA A 172 -1.49 8.99 0.54
C ALA A 172 -0.33 9.52 1.39
N SER A 173 0.62 8.65 1.76
CA SER A 173 1.82 8.99 2.51
C SER A 173 2.67 10.00 1.73
N SER A 174 2.96 9.73 0.45
CA SER A 174 3.74 10.62 -0.42
C SER A 174 3.09 11.98 -0.65
N ARG A 175 1.79 12.11 -0.39
CA ARG A 175 1.02 13.37 -0.50
C ARG A 175 0.76 14.02 0.86
N GLY A 176 1.44 13.56 1.93
CA GLY A 176 1.39 14.16 3.26
C GLY A 176 0.06 13.99 3.97
N CYS A 177 -0.66 12.91 3.75
CA CYS A 177 -1.74 12.51 4.63
C CYS A 177 -1.17 11.93 5.93
N ALA A 178 -1.84 12.16 7.06
CA ALA A 178 -1.66 11.31 8.22
C ALA A 178 -2.37 9.98 7.94
N VAL A 179 -1.60 8.94 7.64
CA VAL A 179 -2.14 7.66 7.16
C VAL A 179 -2.42 6.74 8.34
N ILE A 180 -3.62 6.13 8.35
CA ILE A 180 -4.00 5.08 9.29
C ILE A 180 -4.17 3.78 8.48
N ILE A 181 -3.47 2.73 8.88
CA ILE A 181 -3.53 1.42 8.21
C ILE A 181 -3.86 0.29 9.18
N SER A 182 -4.37 -0.81 8.66
CA SER A 182 -4.37 -2.09 9.37
C SER A 182 -2.99 -2.77 9.28
N ASN A 183 -2.66 -3.60 10.27
CA ASN A 183 -1.46 -4.44 10.23
C ASN A 183 -1.75 -5.71 9.41
N LYS A 184 -1.86 -5.57 8.07
CA LYS A 184 -2.25 -6.65 7.15
C LYS A 184 -1.36 -6.70 5.93
N GLY A 185 -0.74 -7.87 5.72
CA GLY A 185 0.14 -8.11 4.59
C GLY A 185 1.32 -7.14 4.56
N GLY A 186 1.59 -6.58 3.38
CA GLY A 186 2.62 -5.58 3.14
C GLY A 186 2.20 -4.13 3.41
N LEU A 187 0.98 -3.86 3.95
CA LEU A 187 0.55 -2.50 4.27
C LEU A 187 1.54 -1.74 5.17
N PRO A 188 2.10 -2.33 6.23
CA PRO A 188 3.08 -1.63 7.08
C PRO A 188 4.32 -1.13 6.33
N GLU A 189 4.67 -1.77 5.21
CA GLU A 189 5.84 -1.41 4.39
C GLU A 189 5.60 -0.20 3.47
N THR A 190 4.35 0.28 3.39
CA THR A 190 3.95 1.40 2.53
C THR A 190 4.08 2.77 3.18
N ILE A 191 4.29 2.82 4.49
CA ILE A 191 4.38 4.06 5.26
C ILE A 191 5.69 4.08 6.05
N THR A 192 6.32 5.25 6.11
CA THR A 192 7.47 5.50 7.00
C THR A 192 7.00 6.05 8.34
N ASP A 193 5.94 6.83 8.31
CA ASP A 193 5.30 7.45 9.47
C ASP A 193 3.78 7.40 9.29
N GLY A 194 3.07 6.97 10.32
CA GLY A 194 1.62 6.79 10.28
C GLY A 194 1.11 6.09 11.52
N VAL A 195 -0.13 5.66 11.48
CA VAL A 195 -0.78 4.90 12.56
C VAL A 195 -1.09 3.50 12.06
N ILE A 196 -0.54 2.49 12.73
CA ILE A 196 -0.91 1.09 12.51
C ILE A 196 -1.94 0.71 13.57
N LEU A 197 -3.13 0.25 13.15
CA LEU A 197 -4.19 -0.13 14.06
C LEU A 197 -3.83 -1.40 14.85
N ASN A 198 -3.81 -1.32 16.17
CA ASN A 198 -3.58 -2.47 17.05
C ASN A 198 -4.69 -3.52 16.92
N ARG A 199 -5.93 -3.06 16.73
CA ARG A 199 -7.11 -3.91 16.51
C ARG A 199 -7.93 -3.37 15.35
N LEU A 200 -8.26 -4.22 14.41
CA LEU A 200 -9.05 -3.84 13.24
C LEU A 200 -10.54 -3.91 13.55
N ASN A 201 -11.08 -2.83 14.09
CA ASN A 201 -12.51 -2.62 14.30
C ASN A 201 -12.87 -1.14 14.21
N SER A 202 -14.17 -0.85 14.11
CA SER A 202 -14.65 0.52 13.93
C SER A 202 -14.45 1.43 15.16
N SER A 203 -14.42 0.88 16.37
CA SER A 203 -14.20 1.65 17.59
C SER A 203 -12.74 2.10 17.71
N ASN A 204 -11.79 1.21 17.42
CA ASN A 204 -10.38 1.56 17.43
C ASN A 204 -10.05 2.56 16.31
N LEU A 205 -10.59 2.34 15.11
CA LEU A 205 -10.42 3.29 14.00
C LEU A 205 -11.02 4.66 14.33
N PHE A 206 -12.21 4.71 14.96
CA PHE A 206 -12.82 5.95 15.43
C PHE A 206 -11.88 6.69 16.40
N ASN A 207 -11.33 6.00 17.39
CA ASN A 207 -10.45 6.58 18.39
C ASN A 207 -9.16 7.15 17.76
N GLU A 208 -8.53 6.45 16.84
CA GLU A 208 -7.32 6.93 16.17
C GLU A 208 -7.62 8.14 15.26
N ILE A 209 -8.73 8.13 14.51
CA ILE A 209 -9.15 9.30 13.72
C ILE A 209 -9.41 10.49 14.64
N LYS A 210 -10.19 10.30 15.73
CA LYS A 210 -10.50 11.33 16.71
C LYS A 210 -9.23 11.93 17.32
N LYS A 211 -8.28 11.10 17.71
CA LYS A 211 -6.97 11.52 18.24
C LYS A 211 -6.24 12.43 17.26
N LEU A 212 -6.19 12.06 15.97
CA LEU A 212 -5.57 12.88 14.93
C LEU A 212 -6.33 14.17 14.62
N ILE A 213 -7.65 14.21 14.82
CA ILE A 213 -8.47 15.42 14.67
C ILE A 213 -8.19 16.40 15.79
N ILE A 214 -8.28 15.95 17.03
CA ILE A 214 -8.14 16.78 18.24
C ILE A 214 -6.69 17.25 18.38
N ASN A 215 -5.73 16.36 18.22
CA ASN A 215 -4.31 16.68 18.33
C ASN A 215 -3.74 17.10 16.97
N LYS A 216 -3.99 18.37 16.59
CA LYS A 216 -3.46 18.96 15.34
C LYS A 216 -1.93 18.84 15.25
N LYS A 217 -1.20 19.04 16.35
CA LYS A 217 0.27 18.96 16.40
C LYS A 217 0.75 17.54 16.07
N LEU A 218 0.14 16.51 16.67
CA LEU A 218 0.46 15.12 16.36
C LEU A 218 0.19 14.80 14.88
N ARG A 219 -0.98 15.21 14.36
CA ARG A 219 -1.31 15.01 12.95
C ARG A 219 -0.28 15.66 12.02
N GLN A 220 0.07 16.92 12.26
CA GLN A 220 1.06 17.65 11.47
C GLN A 220 2.46 17.04 11.57
N THR A 221 2.84 16.53 12.73
CA THR A 221 4.11 15.80 12.92
C THR A 221 4.17 14.56 12.06
N ILE A 222 3.10 13.74 12.06
CA ILE A 222 3.01 12.54 11.21
C ILE A 222 3.07 12.93 9.72
N GLN A 223 2.31 13.93 9.31
CA GLN A 223 2.29 14.43 7.93
C GLN A 223 3.67 14.90 7.46
N SER A 224 4.37 15.68 8.29
CA SER A 224 5.70 16.20 8.00
C SER A 224 6.73 15.08 7.90
N LYS A 225 6.74 14.17 8.88
CA LYS A 225 7.63 13.00 8.87
C LYS A 225 7.38 12.10 7.67
N SER A 226 6.10 11.81 7.34
CA SER A 226 5.73 11.04 6.15
C SER A 226 6.37 11.59 4.87
N ILE A 227 6.37 12.93 4.68
CA ILE A 227 6.97 13.54 3.50
C ILE A 227 8.50 13.53 3.57
N ASN A 228 9.06 13.92 4.71
CA ASN A 228 10.51 14.07 4.86
C ASN A 228 11.22 12.72 4.75
N ASN A 229 10.66 11.68 5.35
CA ASN A 229 11.21 10.33 5.37
C ASN A 229 10.79 9.49 4.14
N PHE A 230 9.96 10.04 3.23
CA PHE A 230 9.48 9.30 2.07
C PHE A 230 10.62 9.02 1.09
N TYR A 231 10.95 7.75 0.92
CA TYR A 231 12.02 7.27 0.04
C TYR A 231 11.54 6.38 -1.11
N LEU A 232 10.27 5.94 -1.08
CA LEU A 232 9.68 5.05 -2.10
C LEU A 232 9.25 5.86 -3.35
N ASP A 233 10.12 6.76 -3.81
CA ASP A 233 9.88 7.54 -5.01
C ASP A 233 10.35 6.80 -6.29
N ASP A 234 9.85 7.26 -7.43
CA ASP A 234 10.11 6.61 -8.72
C ASP A 234 11.59 6.57 -9.06
N LYS A 235 12.36 7.61 -8.72
CA LYS A 235 13.79 7.68 -8.99
C LYS A 235 14.57 6.65 -8.17
N TYR A 236 14.28 6.56 -6.87
CA TYR A 236 14.95 5.60 -6.00
C TYR A 236 14.62 4.16 -6.39
N ILE A 237 13.34 3.85 -6.62
CA ILE A 237 12.92 2.48 -6.94
C ILE A 237 13.41 2.04 -8.33
N SER A 238 13.34 2.92 -9.35
CA SER A 238 13.87 2.58 -10.66
C SER A 238 15.38 2.33 -10.62
N SER A 239 16.15 3.14 -9.86
CA SER A 239 17.59 2.89 -9.69
C SER A 239 17.88 1.54 -9.02
N LYS A 240 17.06 1.12 -8.03
CA LYS A 240 17.19 -0.20 -7.41
C LYS A 240 16.93 -1.34 -8.41
N ILE A 241 15.90 -1.18 -9.24
CA ILE A 241 15.60 -2.17 -10.30
C ILE A 241 16.74 -2.23 -11.31
N ASP A 242 17.27 -1.08 -11.73
CA ASP A 242 18.37 -1.00 -12.70
C ASP A 242 19.65 -1.65 -12.16
N ILE A 243 20.05 -1.34 -10.94
CA ILE A 243 21.20 -1.99 -10.29
C ILE A 243 21.00 -3.51 -10.26
N TYR A 244 19.86 -3.97 -9.79
CA TYR A 244 19.57 -5.40 -9.68
C TYR A 244 19.50 -6.11 -11.03
N ARG A 245 19.03 -5.42 -12.07
CA ARG A 245 19.02 -5.91 -13.44
C ARG A 245 20.42 -5.96 -14.03
N ASN A 246 21.25 -4.94 -13.80
CA ASN A 246 22.59 -4.85 -14.36
C ASN A 246 23.50 -5.97 -13.85
N ASP A 247 23.35 -6.43 -12.61
CA ASP A 247 24.04 -7.62 -12.09
C ASP A 247 23.87 -8.87 -12.95
N LEU A 248 22.86 -8.92 -13.83
CA LEU A 248 22.65 -10.04 -14.75
C LEU A 248 23.63 -10.02 -15.92
N PHE A 249 24.16 -8.84 -16.26
CA PHE A 249 25.01 -8.61 -17.40
C PHE A 249 26.49 -8.46 -17.00
N ASP A 250 26.75 -8.00 -15.77
CA ASP A 250 28.07 -7.77 -15.23
C ASP A 250 28.76 -9.07 -14.76
N LYS A 251 28.02 -10.16 -14.58
CA LYS A 251 28.58 -11.51 -14.40
C LYS A 251 29.11 -12.05 -15.74
N LYS A 252 30.00 -11.29 -16.38
CA LYS A 252 30.86 -11.81 -17.44
C LYS A 252 32.02 -12.58 -16.80
N ALA A 253 32.03 -13.87 -17.08
CA ALA A 253 33.17 -14.76 -17.19
C ALA A 253 34.20 -14.70 -16.05
N PHE A 254 34.09 -15.64 -15.15
CA PHE A 254 35.24 -16.39 -14.67
C PHE A 254 35.01 -17.86 -15.02
#